data_c554c37f70aac23a770f90ede8b83e92
#
_entry.id   c554c37f70aac23a770f90ede8b83e92
#
_cell.length_a   1.000
_cell.length_b   1.000
_cell.length_c   1.000
_cell.angle_alpha   90.00
_cell.angle_beta   90.00
_cell.angle_gamma   90.00
#
_symmetry.space_group_name_H-M   'P 1'
#
loop_
_entity.id
_entity.type
_entity.pdbx_description
1 polymer ?
#
loop_
_entity_poly.entity_id
_entity_poly.type
_entity_poly.pdbx_seq_one_letter_code
_entity_poly.pdbx_strand_id
1 'polypeptide(L)'
;MQEWRPMPGYDPLETAERVREWVCEGSRRKYYRFRETHFYGGCATADAVGCNLDCAYCYVNYPRRHPWDRRWKFYRPVDVVKCLKNMKGDVVRVSGCEPTLCKMHILELIELCGRELPDRKFILETNGTILGNDRSFVRELGNHEHVHVRVCLKGYDPQSFARITNADPSGFNVQLRCLKYLFKEGISFHPAIPNLFRTEEIDKLAGMLSDIGVPPSSLEVEPIRVYDHVRRELRRRGLTVVR
;
A
#
# COMPACT_ATOMS: atom_id res chain seq x y z
N MET A 1 -12.72 -21.14 -9.38
CA MET A 1 -13.36 -20.10 -8.55
C MET A 1 -13.24 -18.78 -9.29
N GLN A 2 -14.32 -17.98 -9.29
CA GLN A 2 -14.41 -16.71 -10.00
C GLN A 2 -13.47 -15.66 -9.35
N GLU A 3 -12.83 -14.77 -10.15
CA GLU A 3 -12.01 -13.67 -9.64
C GLU A 3 -12.83 -12.73 -8.76
N TRP A 4 -12.24 -12.27 -7.66
CA TRP A 4 -12.81 -11.17 -6.86
C TRP A 4 -12.64 -9.85 -7.60
N ARG A 5 -13.76 -9.24 -7.93
CA ARG A 5 -13.83 -7.87 -8.46
C ARG A 5 -14.99 -7.16 -7.81
N PRO A 6 -14.75 -6.11 -7.05
CA PRO A 6 -15.84 -5.28 -6.54
C PRO A 6 -16.55 -4.57 -7.71
N MET A 7 -17.85 -4.29 -7.53
CA MET A 7 -18.60 -3.52 -8.52
C MET A 7 -18.09 -2.07 -8.57
N PRO A 8 -18.13 -1.40 -9.75
CA PRO A 8 -17.72 0.01 -9.86
C PRO A 8 -18.46 0.90 -8.85
N GLY A 9 -17.75 1.86 -8.25
CA GLY A 9 -18.29 2.77 -7.24
C GLY A 9 -18.36 2.16 -5.83
N TYR A 10 -17.71 1.03 -5.59
CA TYR A 10 -17.68 0.39 -4.27
C TYR A 10 -16.96 1.24 -3.22
N ASP A 11 -17.39 1.11 -1.96
CA ASP A 11 -16.68 1.67 -0.82
C ASP A 11 -15.39 0.87 -0.54
N PRO A 12 -14.20 1.51 -0.59
CA PRO A 12 -12.93 0.83 -0.32
C PRO A 12 -12.80 0.36 1.14
N LEU A 13 -13.52 0.95 2.09
CA LEU A 13 -13.47 0.56 3.50
C LEU A 13 -14.35 -0.67 3.77
N GLU A 14 -15.57 -0.72 3.22
CA GLU A 14 -16.39 -1.93 3.25
C GLU A 14 -15.69 -3.11 2.56
N THR A 15 -15.03 -2.84 1.42
CA THR A 15 -14.23 -3.83 0.72
C THR A 15 -13.04 -4.30 1.57
N ALA A 16 -12.44 -3.42 2.36
CA ALA A 16 -11.37 -3.79 3.28
C ALA A 16 -11.84 -4.83 4.31
N GLU A 17 -13.04 -4.65 4.90
CA GLU A 17 -13.58 -5.61 5.87
C GLU A 17 -13.77 -7.00 5.24
N ARG A 18 -14.37 -7.07 4.05
CA ARG A 18 -14.53 -8.33 3.31
C ARG A 18 -13.21 -9.03 2.99
N VAL A 19 -12.21 -8.28 2.52
CA VAL A 19 -10.90 -8.85 2.18
C VAL A 19 -10.19 -9.31 3.44
N ARG A 20 -10.35 -8.59 4.56
CA ARG A 20 -9.77 -8.94 5.86
C ARG A 20 -10.19 -10.34 6.31
N GLU A 21 -11.46 -10.73 6.12
CA GLU A 21 -11.96 -12.07 6.47
C GLU A 21 -11.18 -13.20 5.80
N TRP A 22 -10.65 -12.97 4.59
CA TRP A 22 -9.89 -13.99 3.85
C TRP A 22 -8.41 -14.02 4.16
N VAL A 23 -7.85 -12.89 4.63
CA VAL A 23 -6.39 -12.73 4.69
C VAL A 23 -5.84 -12.47 6.08
N CYS A 24 -6.69 -12.22 7.07
CA CYS A 24 -6.32 -12.00 8.47
C CYS A 24 -6.97 -13.07 9.37
N GLU A 25 -6.25 -13.55 10.36
CA GLU A 25 -6.73 -14.48 11.38
C GLU A 25 -6.05 -14.17 12.71
N GLY A 26 -6.69 -13.40 13.58
CA GLY A 26 -6.04 -12.81 14.75
C GLY A 26 -4.84 -11.96 14.32
N SER A 27 -3.67 -12.22 14.89
CA SER A 27 -2.41 -11.57 14.47
C SER A 27 -1.72 -12.27 13.29
N ARG A 28 -2.35 -13.28 12.66
CA ARG A 28 -1.81 -13.94 11.47
C ARG A 28 -2.27 -13.26 10.18
N ARG A 29 -1.37 -13.19 9.20
CA ARG A 29 -1.59 -12.56 7.89
C ARG A 29 -1.17 -13.47 6.76
N LYS A 30 -1.91 -13.49 5.65
CA LYS A 30 -1.49 -14.20 4.43
C LYS A 30 -0.44 -13.43 3.65
N TYR A 31 0.61 -14.16 3.25
CA TYR A 31 1.65 -13.69 2.33
C TYR A 31 1.74 -14.64 1.13
N TYR A 32 2.09 -14.06 -0.04
CA TYR A 32 2.29 -14.87 -1.24
C TYR A 32 3.76 -15.02 -1.61
N ARG A 33 4.65 -14.19 -1.04
CA ARG A 33 6.07 -14.25 -1.37
C ARG A 33 6.93 -13.53 -0.34
N PHE A 34 8.14 -14.08 -0.13
CA PHE A 34 9.26 -13.42 0.52
C PHE A 34 10.42 -13.37 -0.48
N ARG A 35 11.12 -12.22 -0.60
CA ARG A 35 12.18 -12.02 -1.59
C ARG A 35 13.09 -10.85 -1.28
N GLU A 36 14.32 -10.94 -1.80
CA GLU A 36 15.22 -9.80 -1.88
C GLU A 36 14.87 -8.94 -3.11
N THR A 37 14.95 -7.63 -2.98
CA THR A 37 14.69 -6.67 -4.07
C THR A 37 15.71 -5.54 -4.03
N HIS A 38 15.90 -4.86 -5.17
CA HIS A 38 16.84 -3.73 -5.29
C HIS A 38 16.24 -2.37 -4.91
N PHE A 39 14.96 -2.32 -4.50
CA PHE A 39 14.35 -1.08 -4.01
C PHE A 39 15.09 -0.58 -2.77
N TYR A 40 15.13 0.73 -2.58
CA TYR A 40 15.74 1.38 -1.41
C TYR A 40 17.22 0.97 -1.15
N GLY A 41 17.96 0.67 -2.20
CA GLY A 41 19.35 0.20 -2.09
C GLY A 41 19.53 -1.28 -1.74
N GLY A 42 18.42 -2.01 -1.61
CA GLY A 42 18.38 -3.43 -1.27
C GLY A 42 17.51 -3.70 -0.06
N CYS A 43 16.49 -4.54 -0.22
CA CYS A 43 15.58 -4.85 0.89
C CYS A 43 15.10 -6.30 0.91
N ALA A 44 14.91 -6.79 2.14
CA ALA A 44 14.16 -8.01 2.45
C ALA A 44 12.66 -7.68 2.39
N THR A 45 11.92 -8.27 1.46
CA THR A 45 10.54 -7.93 1.19
C THR A 45 9.59 -9.07 1.53
N ALA A 46 8.51 -8.75 2.27
CA ALA A 46 7.33 -9.60 2.46
C ALA A 46 6.17 -9.04 1.65
N ASP A 47 5.68 -9.81 0.67
CA ASP A 47 4.58 -9.41 -0.21
C ASP A 47 3.24 -10.01 0.30
N ALA A 48 2.35 -9.15 0.84
CA ALA A 48 1.06 -9.51 1.42
C ALA A 48 -0.01 -9.83 0.37
N VAL A 49 -1.00 -10.65 0.73
CA VAL A 49 -2.14 -11.05 -0.10
C VAL A 49 -3.35 -10.15 0.17
N GLY A 50 -4.16 -9.88 -0.87
CA GLY A 50 -5.45 -9.17 -0.75
C GLY A 50 -5.29 -7.65 -0.68
N CYS A 51 -6.17 -6.95 -1.37
CA CYS A 51 -6.20 -5.49 -1.43
C CYS A 51 -7.66 -5.04 -1.54
N ASN A 52 -7.97 -3.93 -0.92
CA ASN A 52 -9.27 -3.30 -0.96
C ASN A 52 -9.47 -2.36 -2.17
N LEU A 53 -8.47 -2.22 -3.04
CA LEU A 53 -8.56 -1.43 -4.27
C LEU A 53 -8.36 -2.29 -5.53
N ASP A 54 -9.08 -1.95 -6.61
CA ASP A 54 -8.98 -2.60 -7.93
C ASP A 54 -8.21 -1.71 -8.93
N CYS A 55 -6.97 -1.34 -8.62
CA CYS A 55 -6.18 -0.43 -9.46
C CYS A 55 -5.91 -1.02 -10.85
N ALA A 56 -6.14 -0.21 -11.91
CA ALA A 56 -5.96 -0.59 -13.31
C ALA A 56 -4.53 -0.98 -13.67
N TYR A 57 -3.54 -0.37 -13.01
CA TYR A 57 -2.12 -0.61 -13.25
C TYR A 57 -1.50 -1.66 -12.32
N CYS A 58 -2.30 -2.33 -11.48
CA CYS A 58 -1.79 -3.29 -10.51
C CYS A 58 -1.20 -4.52 -11.21
N TYR A 59 0.11 -4.72 -11.06
CA TYR A 59 0.78 -5.91 -11.57
C TYR A 59 0.61 -7.13 -10.65
N VAL A 60 0.22 -6.92 -9.39
CA VAL A 60 -0.06 -7.98 -8.41
C VAL A 60 -1.51 -8.46 -8.61
N ASN A 61 -1.77 -9.06 -9.77
CA ASN A 61 -3.14 -9.36 -10.17
C ASN A 61 -3.72 -10.57 -9.43
N TYR A 62 -3.00 -11.69 -9.42
CA TYR A 62 -3.52 -12.95 -8.89
C TYR A 62 -3.70 -12.94 -7.36
N PRO A 63 -2.71 -12.55 -6.52
CA PRO A 63 -2.89 -12.48 -5.06
C PRO A 63 -3.96 -11.49 -4.61
N ARG A 64 -4.19 -10.44 -5.41
CA ARG A 64 -5.24 -9.45 -5.15
C ARG A 64 -6.64 -10.00 -5.45
N ARG A 65 -6.80 -10.72 -6.57
CA ARG A 65 -8.09 -11.21 -7.06
C ARG A 65 -8.51 -12.57 -6.53
N HIS A 66 -7.59 -13.31 -5.89
CA HIS A 66 -7.84 -14.62 -5.33
C HIS A 66 -7.32 -14.71 -3.88
N PRO A 67 -7.77 -13.81 -2.97
CA PRO A 67 -7.23 -13.76 -1.60
C PRO A 67 -7.56 -15.01 -0.77
N TRP A 68 -8.60 -15.77 -1.16
CA TRP A 68 -8.98 -17.04 -0.53
C TRP A 68 -8.17 -18.26 -1.00
N ASP A 69 -7.32 -18.11 -2.02
CA ASP A 69 -6.58 -19.25 -2.58
C ASP A 69 -5.75 -19.95 -1.51
N ARG A 70 -5.86 -21.28 -1.45
CA ARG A 70 -5.18 -22.12 -0.45
C ARG A 70 -3.66 -22.15 -0.59
N ARG A 71 -3.11 -21.66 -1.70
CA ARG A 71 -1.66 -21.46 -1.87
C ARG A 71 -1.09 -20.42 -0.92
N TRP A 72 -1.91 -19.43 -0.52
CA TRP A 72 -1.50 -18.38 0.40
C TRP A 72 -1.52 -18.89 1.82
N LYS A 73 -0.35 -18.86 2.49
CA LYS A 73 -0.22 -19.34 3.87
C LYS A 73 -0.35 -18.16 4.84
N PHE A 74 -0.93 -18.45 6.00
CA PHE A 74 -0.92 -17.57 7.15
C PHE A 74 0.42 -17.64 7.87
N TYR A 75 0.96 -16.48 8.21
CA TYR A 75 2.18 -16.32 9.00
C TYR A 75 1.89 -15.48 10.23
N ARG A 76 2.43 -15.88 11.39
CA ARG A 76 2.52 -15.01 12.57
C ARG A 76 3.62 -13.97 12.32
N PRO A 77 3.59 -12.78 12.97
CA PRO A 77 4.64 -11.78 12.83
C PRO A 77 6.06 -12.33 13.07
N VAL A 78 6.22 -13.17 14.10
CA VAL A 78 7.52 -13.80 14.40
C VAL A 78 8.02 -14.71 13.25
N ASP A 79 7.14 -15.38 12.53
CA ASP A 79 7.53 -16.23 11.41
C ASP A 79 7.93 -15.39 10.19
N VAL A 80 7.28 -14.23 9.99
CA VAL A 80 7.68 -13.24 8.96
C VAL A 80 9.08 -12.70 9.27
N VAL A 81 9.35 -12.31 10.51
CA VAL A 81 10.69 -11.83 10.93
C VAL A 81 11.75 -12.86 10.66
N LYS A 82 11.51 -14.15 10.97
CA LYS A 82 12.46 -15.24 10.65
C LYS A 82 12.76 -15.33 9.17
N CYS A 83 11.75 -15.18 8.29
CA CYS A 83 11.97 -15.15 6.85
C CYS A 83 12.82 -13.96 6.42
N LEU A 84 12.53 -12.77 6.93
CA LEU A 84 13.21 -11.52 6.58
C LEU A 84 14.65 -11.46 7.12
N LYS A 85 14.89 -12.02 8.30
CA LYS A 85 16.23 -12.06 8.94
C LYS A 85 17.26 -12.78 8.09
N ASN A 86 16.84 -13.82 7.37
CA ASN A 86 17.72 -14.63 6.52
C ASN A 86 17.98 -14.01 5.13
N MET A 87 17.39 -12.83 4.84
CA MET A 87 17.55 -12.12 3.58
C MET A 87 18.54 -10.98 3.73
N LYS A 88 19.18 -10.63 2.61
CA LYS A 88 20.12 -9.49 2.53
C LYS A 88 19.36 -8.16 2.43
N GLY A 89 20.03 -7.07 2.79
CA GLY A 89 19.57 -5.70 2.67
C GLY A 89 19.38 -5.00 4.01
N ASP A 90 19.58 -3.70 4.01
CA ASP A 90 19.48 -2.82 5.20
C ASP A 90 18.06 -2.34 5.45
N VAL A 91 17.12 -2.79 4.66
CA VAL A 91 15.71 -2.42 4.73
C VAL A 91 14.83 -3.66 4.80
N VAL A 92 13.86 -3.66 5.71
CA VAL A 92 12.69 -4.54 5.70
C VAL A 92 11.56 -3.82 4.99
N ARG A 93 10.93 -4.46 4.02
CA ARG A 93 9.81 -3.88 3.27
C ARG A 93 8.59 -4.79 3.34
N VAL A 94 7.45 -4.24 3.74
CA VAL A 94 6.15 -4.92 3.64
C VAL A 94 5.31 -4.24 2.58
N SER A 95 4.93 -5.00 1.55
CA SER A 95 4.32 -4.51 0.32
C SER A 95 3.40 -5.56 -0.31
N GLY A 96 3.26 -5.56 -1.62
CA GLY A 96 2.47 -6.51 -2.41
C GLY A 96 1.07 -5.98 -2.68
N CYS A 97 0.06 -6.52 -1.98
CA CYS A 97 -1.28 -5.95 -1.99
C CYS A 97 -1.42 -4.85 -0.92
N GLU A 98 -2.41 -4.92 -0.02
CA GLU A 98 -2.56 -3.91 1.05
C GLU A 98 -2.18 -4.48 2.42
N PRO A 99 -0.99 -4.16 2.95
CA PRO A 99 -0.53 -4.71 4.23
C PRO A 99 -1.38 -4.29 5.43
N THR A 100 -1.90 -3.05 5.45
CA THR A 100 -2.60 -2.46 6.59
C THR A 100 -3.97 -3.06 6.88
N LEU A 101 -4.47 -3.98 6.05
CA LEU A 101 -5.71 -4.73 6.31
C LEU A 101 -5.70 -5.43 7.68
N CYS A 102 -4.55 -5.87 8.17
CA CYS A 102 -4.41 -6.56 9.46
C CYS A 102 -3.59 -5.70 10.42
N LYS A 103 -4.23 -4.75 11.07
CA LYS A 103 -3.62 -3.80 12.03
C LYS A 103 -2.75 -4.50 13.07
N MET A 104 -3.31 -5.47 13.80
CA MET A 104 -2.61 -6.21 14.85
C MET A 104 -1.33 -6.86 14.34
N HIS A 105 -1.41 -7.49 13.15
CA HIS A 105 -0.25 -8.13 12.54
C HIS A 105 0.87 -7.13 12.21
N ILE A 106 0.50 -5.98 11.61
CA ILE A 106 1.50 -4.97 11.18
C ILE A 106 2.19 -4.34 12.39
N LEU A 107 1.45 -3.99 13.43
CA LEU A 107 2.02 -3.40 14.65
C LEU A 107 2.97 -4.37 15.37
N GLU A 108 2.54 -5.62 15.56
CA GLU A 108 3.38 -6.67 16.16
C GLU A 108 4.63 -6.96 15.29
N LEU A 109 4.47 -6.98 13.95
CA LEU A 109 5.59 -7.19 13.04
C LEU A 109 6.62 -6.06 13.11
N ILE A 110 6.16 -4.80 13.16
CA ILE A 110 7.02 -3.63 13.30
C ILE A 110 7.80 -3.69 14.60
N GLU A 111 7.13 -3.94 15.73
CA GLU A 111 7.75 -4.09 17.04
C GLU A 111 8.83 -5.17 17.05
N LEU A 112 8.50 -6.35 16.50
CA LEU A 112 9.43 -7.47 16.39
C LEU A 112 10.62 -7.15 15.47
N CYS A 113 10.40 -6.47 14.35
CA CYS A 113 11.48 -6.04 13.46
C CYS A 113 12.42 -5.04 14.17
N GLY A 114 11.89 -4.07 14.91
CA GLY A 114 12.72 -3.14 15.69
C GLY A 114 13.61 -3.84 16.73
N ARG A 115 13.11 -4.91 17.34
CA ARG A 115 13.86 -5.69 18.33
C ARG A 115 14.88 -6.67 17.71
N GLU A 116 14.48 -7.40 16.67
CA GLU A 116 15.27 -8.50 16.10
C GLU A 116 16.17 -8.06 14.92
N LEU A 117 15.92 -6.89 14.35
CA LEU A 117 16.60 -6.31 13.18
C LEU A 117 16.85 -4.81 13.40
N PRO A 118 17.46 -4.39 14.54
CA PRO A 118 17.52 -2.97 14.95
C PRO A 118 18.25 -2.07 13.95
N ASP A 119 19.16 -2.62 13.16
CA ASP A 119 19.94 -1.87 12.15
C ASP A 119 19.19 -1.71 10.82
N ARG A 120 17.97 -2.27 10.69
CA ARG A 120 17.19 -2.22 9.45
C ARG A 120 16.01 -1.25 9.56
N LYS A 121 15.87 -0.37 8.57
CA LYS A 121 14.67 0.46 8.42
C LYS A 121 13.47 -0.41 8.02
N PHE A 122 12.30 -0.11 8.56
CA PHE A 122 11.05 -0.76 8.18
C PHE A 122 10.25 0.13 7.22
N ILE A 123 10.02 -0.31 5.99
CA ILE A 123 9.20 0.39 5.00
C ILE A 123 7.84 -0.28 4.88
N LEU A 124 6.79 0.46 5.22
CA LEU A 124 5.40 0.07 5.02
C LEU A 124 4.86 0.73 3.76
N GLU A 125 4.61 -0.06 2.70
CA GLU A 125 3.93 0.44 1.50
C GLU A 125 2.44 0.19 1.59
N THR A 126 1.64 1.24 1.52
CA THR A 126 0.18 1.17 1.65
C THR A 126 -0.52 2.09 0.66
N ASN A 127 -1.76 1.78 0.32
CA ASN A 127 -2.62 2.72 -0.41
C ASN A 127 -3.20 3.82 0.49
N GLY A 128 -2.99 3.77 1.79
CA GLY A 128 -3.34 4.79 2.76
C GLY A 128 -4.82 4.85 3.18
N THR A 129 -5.71 4.06 2.56
CA THR A 129 -7.15 4.16 2.88
C THR A 129 -7.48 3.70 4.31
N ILE A 130 -6.83 2.64 4.79
CA ILE A 130 -7.04 2.14 6.16
C ILE A 130 -6.47 3.14 7.18
N LEU A 131 -5.24 3.60 6.97
CA LEU A 131 -4.60 4.59 7.86
C LEU A 131 -5.37 5.92 7.88
N GLY A 132 -5.91 6.35 6.73
CA GLY A 132 -6.73 7.56 6.64
C GLY A 132 -8.10 7.44 7.33
N ASN A 133 -8.55 6.23 7.61
CA ASN A 133 -9.79 5.96 8.33
C ASN A 133 -9.56 5.66 9.82
N ASP A 134 -8.38 5.17 10.21
CA ASP A 134 -8.03 4.83 11.59
C ASP A 134 -6.83 5.65 12.08
N ARG A 135 -7.12 6.81 12.70
CA ARG A 135 -6.09 7.66 13.31
C ARG A 135 -5.37 6.98 14.47
N SER A 136 -6.03 6.06 15.19
CA SER A 136 -5.38 5.34 16.28
C SER A 136 -4.27 4.45 15.76
N PHE A 137 -4.48 3.81 14.59
CA PHE A 137 -3.45 3.02 13.93
C PHE A 137 -2.21 3.88 13.58
N VAL A 138 -2.45 5.09 13.05
CA VAL A 138 -1.33 6.01 12.74
C VAL A 138 -0.56 6.40 14.00
N ARG A 139 -1.24 6.71 15.12
CA ARG A 139 -0.57 7.01 16.39
C ARG A 139 0.28 5.83 16.90
N GLU A 140 -0.24 4.62 16.79
CA GLU A 140 0.49 3.41 17.20
C GLU A 140 1.74 3.20 16.33
N LEU A 141 1.69 3.49 15.01
CA LEU A 141 2.89 3.52 14.15
C LEU A 141 3.93 4.53 14.63
N GLY A 142 3.49 5.67 15.16
CA GLY A 142 4.37 6.74 15.67
C GLY A 142 5.24 6.33 16.88
N ASN A 143 4.92 5.23 17.55
CA ASN A 143 5.74 4.68 18.63
C ASN A 143 7.04 4.00 18.14
N HIS A 144 7.26 3.94 16.82
CA HIS A 144 8.35 3.19 16.21
C HIS A 144 9.17 4.06 15.25
N GLU A 145 10.27 4.63 15.70
CA GLU A 145 11.14 5.57 14.95
C GLU A 145 11.77 4.96 13.68
N HIS A 146 11.95 3.63 13.63
CA HIS A 146 12.53 2.94 12.49
C HIS A 146 11.56 2.73 11.32
N VAL A 147 10.28 3.14 11.49
CA VAL A 147 9.23 3.01 10.46
C VAL A 147 9.26 4.18 9.48
N HIS A 148 9.14 3.86 8.21
CA HIS A 148 8.87 4.79 7.14
C HIS A 148 7.65 4.33 6.34
N VAL A 149 6.67 5.20 6.12
CA VAL A 149 5.43 4.87 5.40
C VAL A 149 5.47 5.45 3.99
N ARG A 150 5.42 4.58 2.97
CA ARG A 150 5.23 4.99 1.58
C ARG A 150 3.75 4.92 1.24
N VAL A 151 3.11 6.08 1.07
CA VAL A 151 1.68 6.17 0.74
C VAL A 151 1.49 6.24 -0.77
N CYS A 152 1.01 5.14 -1.36
CA CYS A 152 0.79 5.03 -2.81
C CYS A 152 -0.56 5.65 -3.19
N LEU A 153 -0.58 6.93 -3.54
CA LEU A 153 -1.75 7.65 -4.03
C LEU A 153 -2.25 7.06 -5.35
N LYS A 154 -3.57 7.06 -5.55
CA LYS A 154 -4.21 6.43 -6.70
C LYS A 154 -4.88 7.42 -7.65
N GLY A 155 -4.65 8.70 -7.43
CA GLY A 155 -5.15 9.79 -8.25
C GLY A 155 -4.62 11.13 -7.77
N TYR A 156 -4.84 12.18 -8.55
CA TYR A 156 -4.56 13.58 -8.20
C TYR A 156 -5.84 14.32 -7.77
N ASP A 157 -7.00 13.70 -7.97
CA ASP A 157 -8.32 14.16 -7.55
C ASP A 157 -9.29 12.98 -7.38
N PRO A 158 -10.53 13.21 -6.87
CA PRO A 158 -11.52 12.13 -6.67
C PRO A 158 -11.88 11.39 -7.96
N GLN A 159 -11.97 12.06 -9.10
CA GLN A 159 -12.35 11.48 -10.37
C GLN A 159 -11.24 10.55 -10.92
N SER A 160 -10.00 10.98 -10.86
CA SER A 160 -8.85 10.15 -11.26
C SER A 160 -8.66 8.96 -10.34
N PHE A 161 -8.90 9.13 -9.02
CA PHE A 161 -8.91 8.01 -8.07
C PHE A 161 -9.96 6.96 -8.46
N ALA A 162 -11.20 7.37 -8.68
CA ALA A 162 -12.28 6.46 -9.09
C ALA A 162 -11.96 5.77 -10.42
N ARG A 163 -11.44 6.49 -11.40
CA ARG A 163 -11.05 5.96 -12.70
C ARG A 163 -9.94 4.91 -12.59
N ILE A 164 -8.96 5.13 -11.72
CA ILE A 164 -7.85 4.19 -11.50
C ILE A 164 -8.28 2.98 -10.69
N THR A 165 -9.03 3.19 -9.60
CA THR A 165 -9.32 2.15 -8.61
C THR A 165 -10.65 1.45 -8.82
N ASN A 166 -11.57 2.04 -9.60
CA ASN A 166 -12.96 1.63 -9.72
C ASN A 166 -13.79 1.79 -8.42
N ALA A 167 -13.20 2.40 -7.38
CA ALA A 167 -13.85 2.65 -6.09
C ALA A 167 -14.59 3.99 -6.06
N ASP A 168 -15.35 4.23 -5.01
CA ASP A 168 -16.00 5.51 -4.75
C ASP A 168 -14.97 6.66 -4.73
N PRO A 169 -15.25 7.80 -5.39
CA PRO A 169 -14.33 8.94 -5.47
C PRO A 169 -13.88 9.50 -4.10
N SER A 170 -14.71 9.36 -3.06
CA SER A 170 -14.39 9.84 -1.71
C SER A 170 -13.15 9.18 -1.10
N GLY A 171 -12.77 8.00 -1.60
CA GLY A 171 -11.54 7.31 -1.22
C GLY A 171 -10.27 8.14 -1.42
N PHE A 172 -10.26 9.08 -2.37
CA PHE A 172 -9.17 10.03 -2.54
C PHE A 172 -8.96 10.92 -1.30
N ASN A 173 -10.06 11.46 -0.76
CA ASN A 173 -10.00 12.28 0.44
C ASN A 173 -9.52 11.47 1.66
N VAL A 174 -9.81 10.18 1.70
CA VAL A 174 -9.28 9.28 2.74
C VAL A 174 -7.76 9.13 2.61
N GLN A 175 -7.23 9.03 1.39
CA GLN A 175 -5.77 9.00 1.16
C GLN A 175 -5.09 10.32 1.60
N LEU A 176 -5.65 11.48 1.26
CA LEU A 176 -5.13 12.77 1.73
C LEU A 176 -5.19 12.88 3.26
N ARG A 177 -6.24 12.39 3.88
CA ARG A 177 -6.38 12.34 5.34
C ARG A 177 -5.31 11.45 5.99
N CYS A 178 -4.93 10.35 5.35
CA CYS A 178 -3.79 9.53 5.77
C CYS A 178 -2.50 10.35 5.84
N LEU A 179 -2.15 11.07 4.78
CA LEU A 179 -0.95 11.92 4.75
C LEU A 179 -0.99 13.00 5.85
N LYS A 180 -2.15 13.63 6.05
CA LYS A 180 -2.34 14.61 7.12
C LYS A 180 -2.15 14.02 8.52
N TYR A 181 -2.59 12.78 8.74
CA TYR A 181 -2.38 12.11 10.02
C TYR A 181 -0.90 11.77 10.23
N LEU A 182 -0.23 11.18 9.23
CA LEU A 182 1.19 10.87 9.29
C LEU A 182 2.04 12.11 9.58
N PHE A 183 1.75 13.23 8.89
CA PHE A 183 2.40 14.51 9.12
C PHE A 183 2.20 15.03 10.55
N LYS A 184 0.96 15.02 11.05
CA LYS A 184 0.63 15.50 12.40
C LYS A 184 1.23 14.67 13.53
N GLU A 185 1.37 13.37 13.32
CA GLU A 185 1.97 12.45 14.30
C GLU A 185 3.51 12.35 14.14
N GLY A 186 4.12 13.16 13.24
CA GLY A 186 5.58 13.23 13.05
C GLY A 186 6.22 11.96 12.49
N ILE A 187 5.43 11.10 11.85
CA ILE A 187 5.92 9.83 11.29
C ILE A 187 6.68 10.10 10.00
N SER A 188 7.81 9.40 9.80
CA SER A 188 8.54 9.45 8.55
C SER A 188 7.72 8.85 7.42
N PHE A 189 7.47 9.62 6.35
CA PHE A 189 6.72 9.13 5.18
C PHE A 189 7.03 9.91 3.92
N HIS A 190 6.63 9.36 2.77
CA HIS A 190 6.49 10.10 1.52
C HIS A 190 5.28 9.61 0.72
N PRO A 191 4.60 10.49 -0.02
CA PRO A 191 3.59 10.11 -1.00
C PRO A 191 4.25 9.64 -2.30
N ALA A 192 3.63 8.66 -2.97
CA ALA A 192 4.02 8.22 -4.30
C ALA A 192 2.80 8.15 -5.22
N ILE A 193 2.96 8.50 -6.49
CA ILE A 193 1.90 8.46 -7.50
C ILE A 193 2.40 7.76 -8.77
N PRO A 194 1.59 6.92 -9.47
CA PRO A 194 2.02 6.32 -10.73
C PRO A 194 2.16 7.37 -11.85
N ASN A 195 3.09 7.15 -12.78
CA ASN A 195 3.31 7.98 -13.97
C ASN A 195 2.17 7.85 -15.01
N LEU A 196 0.94 8.05 -14.56
CA LEU A 196 -0.29 8.05 -15.38
C LEU A 196 -0.84 9.46 -15.60
N PHE A 197 -0.16 10.50 -15.10
CA PHE A 197 -0.64 11.86 -15.03
C PHE A 197 0.34 12.82 -15.71
N ARG A 198 -0.23 13.88 -16.30
CA ARG A 198 0.54 14.98 -16.89
C ARG A 198 1.13 15.88 -15.82
N THR A 199 2.08 16.71 -16.19
CA THR A 199 2.74 17.64 -15.26
C THR A 199 1.73 18.53 -14.54
N GLU A 200 0.76 19.11 -15.24
CA GLU A 200 -0.26 20.01 -14.66
C GLU A 200 -1.15 19.29 -13.63
N GLU A 201 -1.38 17.99 -13.82
CA GLU A 201 -2.15 17.16 -12.89
C GLU A 201 -1.33 16.82 -11.63
N ILE A 202 -0.03 16.61 -11.80
CA ILE A 202 0.93 16.44 -10.70
C ILE A 202 1.08 17.73 -9.91
N ASP A 203 1.18 18.89 -10.57
CA ASP A 203 1.29 20.20 -9.93
C ASP A 203 0.03 20.52 -9.09
N LYS A 204 -1.16 20.16 -9.59
CA LYS A 204 -2.40 20.27 -8.83
C LYS A 204 -2.36 19.45 -7.54
N LEU A 205 -1.88 18.20 -7.62
CA LEU A 205 -1.70 17.36 -6.44
C LEU A 205 -0.66 17.95 -5.48
N ALA A 206 0.45 18.46 -6.01
CA ALA A 206 1.51 19.09 -5.25
C ALA A 206 0.99 20.30 -4.44
N GLY A 207 0.09 21.12 -5.02
CA GLY A 207 -0.61 22.18 -4.30
C GLY A 207 -1.43 21.66 -3.12
N MET A 208 -2.24 20.61 -3.34
CA MET A 208 -3.03 19.98 -2.27
C MET A 208 -2.16 19.38 -1.15
N LEU A 209 -0.98 18.84 -1.49
CA LEU A 209 -0.02 18.35 -0.52
C LEU A 209 0.55 19.48 0.34
N SER A 210 0.89 20.62 -0.27
CA SER A 210 1.33 21.83 0.44
C SER A 210 0.27 22.31 1.44
N ASP A 211 -1.00 22.33 1.05
CA ASP A 211 -2.12 22.77 1.90
C ASP A 211 -2.27 21.93 3.18
N ILE A 212 -1.81 20.70 3.16
CA ILE A 212 -1.82 19.80 4.34
C ILE A 212 -0.47 19.71 5.05
N GLY A 213 0.52 20.53 4.63
CA GLY A 213 1.85 20.58 5.23
C GLY A 213 2.86 19.56 4.69
N VAL A 214 2.52 18.83 3.62
CA VAL A 214 3.42 17.83 3.01
C VAL A 214 4.22 18.52 1.89
N PRO A 215 5.57 18.53 1.96
CA PRO A 215 6.39 19.16 0.94
C PRO A 215 6.16 18.53 -0.45
N PRO A 216 5.88 19.32 -1.50
CA PRO A 216 5.74 18.79 -2.87
C PRO A 216 6.95 18.01 -3.36
N SER A 217 8.15 18.40 -2.92
CA SER A 217 9.41 17.72 -3.25
C SER A 217 9.51 16.29 -2.70
N SER A 218 8.65 15.91 -1.75
CA SER A 218 8.57 14.54 -1.24
C SER A 218 7.73 13.61 -2.11
N LEU A 219 7.00 14.14 -3.12
CA LEU A 219 6.16 13.34 -4.00
C LEU A 219 7.01 12.54 -4.99
N GLU A 220 6.97 11.22 -4.86
CA GLU A 220 7.59 10.29 -5.81
C GLU A 220 6.65 10.04 -6.99
N VAL A 221 7.13 10.21 -8.22
CA VAL A 221 6.43 9.74 -9.44
C VAL A 221 6.99 8.38 -9.82
N GLU A 222 6.21 7.33 -9.59
CA GLU A 222 6.63 5.93 -9.79
C GLU A 222 6.36 5.46 -11.22
N PRO A 223 7.37 4.96 -11.96
CA PRO A 223 7.15 4.32 -13.24
C PRO A 223 6.42 2.98 -13.05
N ILE A 224 5.29 2.82 -13.72
CA ILE A 224 4.52 1.56 -13.67
C ILE A 224 5.08 0.50 -14.61
N ARG A 225 4.98 -0.77 -14.19
CA ARG A 225 5.31 -1.92 -15.04
C ARG A 225 4.09 -2.35 -15.85
N VAL A 226 4.18 -2.23 -17.19
CA VAL A 226 3.06 -2.50 -18.10
C VAL A 226 3.13 -3.93 -18.65
N TYR A 227 2.69 -4.89 -17.84
CA TYR A 227 2.43 -6.26 -18.29
C TYR A 227 1.16 -6.32 -19.15
N ASP A 228 0.94 -7.40 -19.90
CA ASP A 228 -0.21 -7.50 -20.82
C ASP A 228 -1.57 -7.35 -20.12
N HIS A 229 -1.74 -7.90 -18.94
CA HIS A 229 -2.97 -7.73 -18.18
C HIS A 229 -3.15 -6.27 -17.69
N VAL A 230 -2.06 -5.59 -17.33
CA VAL A 230 -2.07 -4.15 -16.97
C VAL A 230 -2.47 -3.33 -18.20
N ARG A 231 -1.86 -3.60 -19.35
CA ARG A 231 -2.17 -2.91 -20.62
C ARG A 231 -3.64 -3.02 -20.97
N ARG A 232 -4.24 -4.21 -20.83
CA ARG A 232 -5.68 -4.43 -21.08
C ARG A 232 -6.55 -3.62 -20.12
N GLU A 233 -6.23 -3.61 -18.81
CA GLU A 233 -6.99 -2.86 -17.80
C GLU A 233 -6.86 -1.34 -18.00
N LEU A 234 -5.67 -0.83 -18.30
CA LEU A 234 -5.46 0.59 -18.62
C LEU A 234 -6.31 1.02 -19.81
N ARG A 235 -6.25 0.25 -20.92
CA ARG A 235 -7.09 0.53 -22.11
C ARG A 235 -8.58 0.52 -21.80
N ARG A 236 -9.05 -0.47 -21.03
CA ARG A 236 -10.45 -0.58 -20.64
C ARG A 236 -10.95 0.64 -19.86
N ARG A 237 -10.06 1.29 -19.09
CA ARG A 237 -10.38 2.49 -18.31
C ARG A 237 -9.94 3.78 -18.99
N GLY A 238 -9.52 3.74 -20.24
CA GLY A 238 -9.06 4.91 -21.00
C GLY A 238 -7.86 5.61 -20.35
N LEU A 239 -6.94 4.85 -19.73
CA LEU A 239 -5.72 5.35 -19.10
C LEU A 239 -4.51 5.11 -20.00
N THR A 240 -3.59 6.08 -20.03
CA THR A 240 -2.35 6.03 -20.83
C THR A 240 -1.17 6.31 -19.92
N VAL A 241 -0.07 5.58 -20.11
CA VAL A 241 1.19 5.86 -19.39
C VAL A 241 1.80 7.12 -20.00
N VAL A 242 2.13 8.09 -19.16
CA VAL A 242 2.86 9.30 -19.55
C VAL A 242 4.34 8.95 -19.60
N ARG A 243 5.01 9.32 -20.71
CA ARG A 243 6.45 9.10 -20.93
C ARG A 243 7.28 10.24 -20.37
#